data_2757be545e26b38d88391ae1862f7093
#
_entry.id   2757be545e26b38d88391ae1862f7093
#
_cell.length_a   1.000
_cell.length_b   1.000
_cell.length_c   1.000
_cell.angle_alpha   90.00
_cell.angle_beta   90.00
_cell.angle_gamma   90.00
#
_symmetry.space_group_name_H-M   'P 1'
#
loop_
_entity.id
_entity.type
_entity.pdbx_description
1 polymer ?
#
loop_
_entity_poly.entity_id
_entity_poly.type
_entity_poly.pdbx_seq_one_letter_code
_entity_poly.pdbx_strand_id
1 'polypeptide(L)'
;SKDIKKKIDSFLRSLKARNEKESISALDISDKKKCFVIKIKNKYKNYYFEEIGGTFFTFIKKYKNIKEIDLLADSLTESKEKLPKLFSEFIFGFNLKSYTFTKYKTLNKEKINKKINLKVISSFKEKIKNEYKYYNAIKEGVFLSRDLVSEPPNVLNPKRYTEEIKKLTKLGLKVEILNEAKLKKLGMYSLLGVGQ
;
A
#
# COMPACT_ATOMS: atom_id res chain seq x y z
N SER A 1 -10.43 11.74 -26.55
CA SER A 1 -11.41 12.18 -27.56
C SER A 1 -12.50 13.00 -26.88
N LYS A 2 -13.17 13.89 -27.62
CA LYS A 2 -14.27 14.73 -27.10
C LYS A 2 -15.39 13.87 -26.47
N ASP A 3 -15.63 12.68 -26.98
CA ASP A 3 -16.68 11.78 -26.48
C ASP A 3 -16.37 11.19 -25.08
N ILE A 4 -15.13 10.87 -24.80
CA ILE A 4 -14.72 10.38 -23.46
C ILE A 4 -14.94 11.49 -22.43
N LYS A 5 -14.57 12.72 -22.75
CA LYS A 5 -14.79 13.87 -21.88
C LYS A 5 -16.28 14.06 -21.60
N LYS A 6 -17.13 14.05 -22.63
CA LYS A 6 -18.60 14.17 -22.46
C LYS A 6 -19.17 13.07 -21.57
N LYS A 7 -18.73 11.81 -21.74
CA LYS A 7 -19.15 10.68 -20.88
C LYS A 7 -18.76 10.91 -19.42
N ILE A 8 -17.52 11.33 -19.16
CA ILE A 8 -17.04 11.61 -17.80
C ILE A 8 -17.80 12.77 -17.18
N ASP A 9 -18.00 13.87 -17.92
CA ASP A 9 -18.74 15.04 -17.42
C ASP A 9 -20.20 14.71 -17.09
N SER A 10 -20.87 13.93 -17.94
CA SER A 10 -22.22 13.42 -17.69
C SER A 10 -22.28 12.55 -16.44
N PHE A 11 -21.32 11.64 -16.28
CA PHE A 11 -21.22 10.79 -15.10
C PHE A 11 -21.00 11.59 -13.82
N LEU A 12 -20.10 12.58 -13.83
CA LEU A 12 -19.84 13.44 -12.67
C LEU A 12 -21.10 14.25 -12.28
N ARG A 13 -21.88 14.72 -13.26
CA ARG A 13 -23.17 15.38 -12.99
C ARG A 13 -24.17 14.43 -12.35
N SER A 14 -24.26 13.18 -12.83
CA SER A 14 -25.16 12.18 -12.27
C SER A 14 -24.78 11.81 -10.83
N LEU A 15 -23.50 11.68 -10.51
CA LEU A 15 -23.02 11.43 -9.14
C LEU A 15 -23.37 12.57 -8.19
N LYS A 16 -23.28 13.82 -8.65
CA LYS A 16 -23.71 14.99 -7.85
C LYS A 16 -25.22 14.99 -7.61
N ALA A 17 -26.00 14.70 -8.64
CA ALA A 17 -27.48 14.72 -8.56
C ALA A 17 -28.03 13.61 -7.63
N ARG A 18 -27.41 12.44 -7.64
CA ARG A 18 -27.84 11.29 -6.80
C ARG A 18 -27.46 11.40 -5.33
N ASN A 19 -26.61 12.39 -4.99
CA ASN A 19 -26.08 12.54 -3.61
C ASN A 19 -25.54 11.23 -3.03
N GLU A 20 -24.86 10.42 -3.87
CA GLU A 20 -24.38 9.10 -3.50
C GLU A 20 -23.41 9.18 -2.32
N LYS A 21 -23.66 8.32 -1.32
CA LYS A 21 -22.81 8.18 -0.12
C LYS A 21 -21.49 7.46 -0.42
N GLU A 22 -21.42 6.74 -1.54
CA GLU A 22 -20.22 6.00 -1.93
C GLU A 22 -19.07 6.94 -2.27
N SER A 23 -17.90 6.65 -1.69
CA SER A 23 -16.68 7.43 -1.93
C SER A 23 -15.99 7.09 -3.25
N ILE A 24 -16.34 5.95 -3.89
CA ILE A 24 -15.69 5.45 -5.11
C ILE A 24 -16.76 4.92 -6.05
N SER A 25 -16.74 5.42 -7.28
CA SER A 25 -17.66 5.02 -8.35
C SER A 25 -16.89 4.62 -9.59
N ALA A 26 -17.46 3.73 -10.41
CA ALA A 26 -16.84 3.23 -11.63
C ALA A 26 -17.73 3.52 -12.86
N LEU A 27 -17.09 3.91 -13.96
CA LEU A 27 -17.73 4.15 -15.25
C LEU A 27 -17.02 3.35 -16.34
N ASP A 28 -17.75 2.60 -17.13
CA ASP A 28 -17.24 1.97 -18.34
C ASP A 28 -17.11 2.99 -19.47
N ILE A 29 -15.87 3.28 -19.83
CA ILE A 29 -15.56 4.18 -20.97
C ILE A 29 -15.69 3.40 -22.28
N SER A 30 -15.19 2.16 -22.27
CA SER A 30 -15.32 1.17 -23.36
C SER A 30 -15.16 -0.23 -22.77
N ASP A 31 -15.31 -1.27 -23.57
CA ASP A 31 -15.15 -2.67 -23.18
C ASP A 31 -13.81 -2.97 -22.48
N LYS A 32 -12.77 -2.19 -22.82
CA LYS A 32 -11.40 -2.35 -22.31
C LYS A 32 -10.96 -1.27 -21.32
N LYS A 33 -11.74 -0.20 -21.16
CA LYS A 33 -11.34 0.98 -20.34
C LYS A 33 -12.41 1.34 -19.34
N LYS A 34 -12.01 1.42 -18.06
CA LYS A 34 -12.83 1.92 -16.95
C LYS A 34 -12.26 3.22 -16.40
N CYS A 35 -13.13 4.11 -15.99
CA CYS A 35 -12.78 5.29 -15.21
C CYS A 35 -13.28 5.07 -13.78
N PHE A 36 -12.42 5.34 -12.81
CA PHE A 36 -12.78 5.34 -11.40
C PHE A 36 -12.78 6.77 -10.90
N VAL A 37 -13.85 7.16 -10.24
CA VAL A 37 -13.97 8.48 -9.61
C VAL A 37 -13.95 8.30 -8.11
N ILE A 38 -13.03 9.00 -7.45
CA ILE A 38 -12.90 9.01 -6.00
C ILE A 38 -13.37 10.37 -5.50
N LYS A 39 -14.43 10.35 -4.67
CA LYS A 39 -14.99 11.56 -4.04
C LYS A 39 -14.20 11.85 -2.77
N ILE A 40 -13.50 12.97 -2.75
CA ILE A 40 -12.74 13.41 -1.58
C ILE A 40 -13.61 14.31 -0.71
N LYS A 41 -13.54 14.16 0.61
CA LYS A 41 -14.24 15.00 1.58
C LYS A 41 -13.61 16.40 1.62
N ASN A 42 -14.42 17.43 1.80
CA ASN A 42 -13.93 18.82 1.94
C ASN A 42 -13.13 19.04 3.22
N LYS A 43 -13.48 18.30 4.31
CA LYS A 43 -12.76 18.30 5.57
C LYS A 43 -12.34 16.86 5.88
N TYR A 44 -11.09 16.66 6.15
CA TYR A 44 -10.52 15.33 6.43
C TYR A 44 -9.46 15.41 7.54
N LYS A 45 -9.35 14.30 8.28
CA LYS A 45 -8.33 14.10 9.31
C LYS A 45 -7.00 13.66 8.69
N ASN A 46 -5.95 13.66 9.50
CA ASN A 46 -4.69 13.00 9.15
C ASN A 46 -4.95 11.55 8.74
N TYR A 47 -4.13 11.01 7.84
CA TYR A 47 -4.24 9.66 7.29
C TYR A 47 -5.45 9.38 6.38
N TYR A 48 -6.30 10.37 6.10
CA TYR A 48 -7.47 10.17 5.24
C TYR A 48 -7.09 9.68 3.83
N PHE A 49 -6.02 10.22 3.25
CA PHE A 49 -5.55 9.80 1.93
C PHE A 49 -4.96 8.39 1.94
N GLU A 50 -4.32 7.97 3.02
CA GLU A 50 -3.89 6.59 3.23
C GLU A 50 -5.10 5.64 3.30
N GLU A 51 -6.11 5.97 4.11
CA GLU A 51 -7.34 5.18 4.25
C GLU A 51 -8.08 5.02 2.92
N ILE A 52 -8.24 6.11 2.16
CA ILE A 52 -8.96 6.05 0.87
C ILE A 52 -8.14 5.31 -0.20
N GLY A 53 -6.81 5.38 -0.14
CA GLY A 53 -5.93 4.57 -0.98
C GLY A 53 -6.13 3.06 -0.74
N GLY A 54 -6.18 2.63 0.52
CA GLY A 54 -6.49 1.25 0.90
C GLY A 54 -7.92 0.82 0.50
N THR A 55 -8.90 1.72 0.67
CA THR A 55 -10.30 1.50 0.25
C THR A 55 -10.38 1.35 -1.26
N PHE A 56 -9.66 2.17 -2.01
CA PHE A 56 -9.58 2.09 -3.46
C PHE A 56 -9.00 0.75 -3.93
N PHE A 57 -7.92 0.28 -3.33
CA PHE A 57 -7.39 -1.06 -3.64
C PHE A 57 -8.45 -2.15 -3.43
N THR A 58 -9.17 -2.12 -2.30
CA THR A 58 -10.23 -3.08 -2.00
C THR A 58 -11.36 -3.03 -3.03
N PHE A 59 -11.73 -1.81 -3.45
CA PHE A 59 -12.76 -1.61 -4.47
C PHE A 59 -12.36 -2.17 -5.84
N ILE A 60 -11.14 -1.91 -6.30
CA ILE A 60 -10.69 -2.35 -7.63
C ILE A 60 -10.28 -3.82 -7.67
N LYS A 61 -9.94 -4.43 -6.54
CA LYS A 61 -9.57 -5.86 -6.47
C LYS A 61 -10.65 -6.78 -7.02
N LYS A 62 -11.93 -6.39 -6.93
CA LYS A 62 -13.07 -7.14 -7.50
C LYS A 62 -13.07 -7.21 -9.03
N TYR A 63 -12.41 -6.30 -9.72
CA TYR A 63 -12.31 -6.31 -11.18
C TYR A 63 -11.15 -7.18 -11.65
N LYS A 64 -11.43 -8.39 -12.13
CA LYS A 64 -10.41 -9.43 -12.43
C LYS A 64 -9.34 -8.99 -13.43
N ASN A 65 -9.68 -8.17 -14.41
CA ASN A 65 -8.83 -7.86 -15.57
C ASN A 65 -7.97 -6.61 -15.41
N ILE A 66 -8.06 -5.88 -14.27
CA ILE A 66 -7.28 -4.67 -14.06
C ILE A 66 -5.89 -5.04 -13.55
N LYS A 67 -4.85 -4.67 -14.30
CA LYS A 67 -3.43 -4.84 -13.96
C LYS A 67 -2.71 -3.52 -13.75
N GLU A 68 -3.20 -2.45 -14.37
CA GLU A 68 -2.60 -1.12 -14.32
C GLU A 68 -3.69 -0.05 -14.19
N ILE A 69 -3.39 1.01 -13.47
CA ILE A 69 -4.27 2.17 -13.28
C ILE A 69 -3.45 3.44 -13.40
N ASP A 70 -3.92 4.34 -14.26
CA ASP A 70 -3.42 5.70 -14.35
C ASP A 70 -4.11 6.57 -13.30
N LEU A 71 -3.33 7.08 -12.34
CA LEU A 71 -3.79 8.00 -11.30
C LEU A 71 -3.57 9.44 -11.76
N LEU A 72 -4.69 10.14 -12.08
CA LEU A 72 -4.69 11.52 -12.55
C LEU A 72 -4.63 12.49 -11.36
N ALA A 73 -3.43 12.82 -10.90
CA ALA A 73 -3.26 13.61 -9.68
C ALA A 73 -3.64 15.09 -9.86
N ASP A 74 -3.55 15.62 -11.08
CA ASP A 74 -3.95 17.01 -11.38
C ASP A 74 -5.48 17.23 -11.35
N SER A 75 -6.26 16.15 -11.16
CA SER A 75 -7.72 16.24 -11.04
C SER A 75 -8.21 16.71 -9.66
N LEU A 76 -7.36 16.72 -8.64
CA LEU A 76 -7.71 17.18 -7.30
C LEU A 76 -7.47 18.68 -7.15
N THR A 77 -8.51 19.39 -6.70
CA THR A 77 -8.44 20.83 -6.44
C THR A 77 -7.94 21.08 -5.02
N GLU A 78 -6.62 21.05 -4.86
CA GLU A 78 -5.91 21.37 -3.62
C GLU A 78 -4.70 22.27 -3.92
N SER A 79 -4.07 22.82 -2.89
CA SER A 79 -2.83 23.61 -3.10
C SER A 79 -1.72 22.71 -3.66
N LYS A 80 -1.03 23.18 -4.69
CA LYS A 80 0.04 22.44 -5.37
C LYS A 80 1.17 21.96 -4.46
N GLU A 81 1.33 22.61 -3.30
CA GLU A 81 2.33 22.24 -2.29
C GLU A 81 1.92 20.99 -1.50
N LYS A 82 0.63 20.82 -1.22
CA LYS A 82 0.10 19.67 -0.47
C LYS A 82 -0.05 18.42 -1.33
N LEU A 83 -0.34 18.59 -2.63
CA LEU A 83 -0.64 17.48 -3.52
C LEU A 83 0.40 16.35 -3.51
N PRO A 84 1.74 16.61 -3.53
CA PRO A 84 2.72 15.54 -3.51
C PRO A 84 2.60 14.64 -2.28
N LYS A 85 2.40 15.22 -1.09
CA LYS A 85 2.20 14.47 0.15
C LYS A 85 0.91 13.65 0.12
N LEU A 86 -0.22 14.27 -0.23
CA LEU A 86 -1.53 13.61 -0.27
C LEU A 86 -1.56 12.42 -1.22
N PHE A 87 -0.96 12.56 -2.41
CA PHE A 87 -0.87 11.44 -3.35
C PHE A 87 0.13 10.37 -2.91
N SER A 88 1.20 10.74 -2.23
CA SER A 88 2.14 9.77 -1.63
C SER A 88 1.47 8.95 -0.52
N GLU A 89 0.66 9.58 0.34
CA GLU A 89 -0.16 8.89 1.35
C GLU A 89 -1.18 7.95 0.69
N PHE A 90 -1.86 8.40 -0.37
CA PHE A 90 -2.80 7.56 -1.12
C PHE A 90 -2.11 6.31 -1.71
N ILE A 91 -0.97 6.48 -2.38
CA ILE A 91 -0.19 5.38 -2.95
C ILE A 91 0.31 4.44 -1.85
N PHE A 92 0.72 4.99 -0.71
CA PHE A 92 1.16 4.23 0.45
C PHE A 92 0.04 3.33 0.98
N GLY A 93 -1.13 3.88 1.27
CA GLY A 93 -2.29 3.11 1.74
C GLY A 93 -2.75 2.06 0.73
N PHE A 94 -2.75 2.39 -0.56
CA PHE A 94 -3.02 1.44 -1.64
C PHE A 94 -2.05 0.25 -1.59
N ASN A 95 -0.75 0.51 -1.47
CA ASN A 95 0.27 -0.53 -1.40
C ASN A 95 0.20 -1.34 -0.10
N LEU A 96 -0.03 -0.70 1.06
CA LEU A 96 -0.19 -1.42 2.33
C LEU A 96 -1.36 -2.42 2.29
N LYS A 97 -2.46 -2.04 1.62
CA LYS A 97 -3.63 -2.92 1.46
C LYS A 97 -3.40 -4.03 0.44
N SER A 98 -2.48 -3.85 -0.48
CA SER A 98 -2.14 -4.86 -1.50
C SER A 98 -1.35 -6.05 -0.94
N TYR A 99 -0.76 -5.91 0.24
CA TYR A 99 0.03 -6.96 0.87
C TYR A 99 -0.77 -8.26 1.04
N THR A 100 -0.14 -9.36 0.69
CA THR A 100 -0.71 -10.71 0.85
C THR A 100 0.42 -11.71 1.05
N PHE A 101 0.40 -12.44 2.17
CA PHE A 101 1.34 -13.52 2.43
C PHE A 101 0.90 -14.78 1.68
N THR A 102 1.68 -15.18 0.67
CA THR A 102 1.35 -16.31 -0.21
C THR A 102 2.45 -17.36 -0.28
N LYS A 103 3.46 -17.26 0.58
CA LYS A 103 4.68 -18.09 0.51
C LYS A 103 4.38 -19.60 0.50
N TYR A 104 3.44 -20.03 1.32
CA TYR A 104 3.08 -21.44 1.47
C TYR A 104 1.81 -21.86 0.71
N LYS A 105 1.20 -20.96 -0.04
CA LYS A 105 0.02 -21.29 -0.83
C LYS A 105 0.43 -21.92 -2.14
N THR A 106 -0.09 -23.12 -2.40
CA THR A 106 0.15 -23.89 -3.65
C THR A 106 -0.97 -23.67 -4.67
N LEU A 107 -2.21 -23.56 -4.20
CA LEU A 107 -3.39 -23.36 -5.05
C LEU A 107 -3.80 -21.89 -5.13
N ASN A 108 -4.29 -21.47 -6.30
CA ASN A 108 -4.83 -20.13 -6.54
C ASN A 108 -3.87 -18.95 -6.23
N LYS A 109 -2.56 -19.19 -6.20
CA LYS A 109 -1.55 -18.18 -5.86
C LYS A 109 -1.66 -16.92 -6.72
N GLU A 110 -1.89 -17.06 -8.01
CA GLU A 110 -2.05 -15.95 -8.95
C GLU A 110 -3.32 -15.13 -8.70
N LYS A 111 -4.43 -15.79 -8.35
CA LYS A 111 -5.70 -15.12 -8.04
C LYS A 111 -5.63 -14.31 -6.75
N ILE A 112 -4.83 -14.79 -5.79
CA ILE A 112 -4.68 -14.16 -4.47
C ILE A 112 -3.71 -12.99 -4.56
N ASN A 113 -2.60 -13.16 -5.29
CA ASN A 113 -1.50 -12.19 -5.39
C ASN A 113 -1.69 -11.26 -6.60
N LYS A 114 -2.85 -10.61 -6.67
CA LYS A 114 -3.14 -9.67 -7.74
C LYS A 114 -2.30 -8.41 -7.59
N LYS A 115 -1.24 -8.30 -8.38
CA LYS A 115 -0.46 -7.05 -8.48
C LYS A 115 -1.20 -6.09 -9.41
N ILE A 116 -1.49 -4.90 -8.90
CA ILE A 116 -2.06 -3.78 -9.65
C ILE A 116 -1.06 -2.63 -9.58
N ASN A 117 -0.55 -2.20 -10.72
CA ASN A 117 0.40 -1.12 -10.81
C ASN A 117 -0.34 0.23 -10.85
N LEU A 118 0.04 1.16 -9.97
CA LEU A 118 -0.38 2.56 -10.04
C LEU A 118 0.67 3.37 -10.80
N LYS A 119 0.26 4.01 -11.89
CA LYS A 119 1.06 4.95 -12.64
C LYS A 119 0.54 6.36 -12.40
N VAL A 120 1.37 7.22 -11.87
CA VAL A 120 0.99 8.62 -11.62
C VAL A 120 1.16 9.44 -12.89
N ILE A 121 0.08 10.11 -13.30
CA ILE A 121 0.06 11.09 -14.37
C ILE A 121 -0.21 12.46 -13.75
N SER A 122 0.80 13.32 -13.76
CA SER A 122 0.74 14.65 -13.14
C SER A 122 1.86 15.56 -13.66
N SER A 123 1.59 16.86 -13.66
CA SER A 123 2.58 17.91 -13.91
C SER A 123 3.66 17.99 -12.81
N PHE A 124 3.39 17.45 -11.60
CA PHE A 124 4.31 17.41 -10.46
C PHE A 124 4.73 15.99 -10.06
N LYS A 125 4.75 15.07 -11.02
CA LYS A 125 5.09 13.66 -10.83
C LYS A 125 6.40 13.43 -10.07
N GLU A 126 7.45 14.20 -10.39
CA GLU A 126 8.75 14.04 -9.72
C GLU A 126 8.72 14.45 -8.25
N LYS A 127 7.90 15.45 -7.88
CA LYS A 127 7.69 15.82 -6.47
C LYS A 127 6.99 14.70 -5.71
N ILE A 128 5.95 14.07 -6.29
CA ILE A 128 5.29 12.90 -5.70
C ILE A 128 6.29 11.76 -5.53
N LYS A 129 7.11 11.47 -6.53
CA LYS A 129 8.11 10.40 -6.48
C LYS A 129 9.13 10.64 -5.36
N ASN A 130 9.58 11.88 -5.16
CA ASN A 130 10.51 12.21 -4.10
C ASN A 130 9.89 12.08 -2.71
N GLU A 131 8.67 12.60 -2.53
CA GLU A 131 7.90 12.46 -1.28
C GLU A 131 7.61 10.99 -0.96
N TYR A 132 7.26 10.20 -1.97
CA TYR A 132 6.96 8.78 -1.81
C TYR A 132 8.17 7.92 -1.38
N LYS A 133 9.40 8.38 -1.52
CA LYS A 133 10.60 7.64 -1.03
C LYS A 133 10.50 7.34 0.47
N TYR A 134 10.03 8.31 1.26
CA TYR A 134 9.81 8.13 2.69
C TYR A 134 8.74 7.07 2.98
N TYR A 135 7.59 7.17 2.34
CA TYR A 135 6.49 6.19 2.49
C TYR A 135 6.88 4.80 2.00
N ASN A 136 7.68 4.72 0.94
CA ASN A 136 8.19 3.45 0.44
C ASN A 136 9.10 2.75 1.44
N ALA A 137 9.98 3.49 2.11
CA ALA A 137 10.84 2.92 3.16
C ALA A 137 10.01 2.36 4.33
N ILE A 138 8.98 3.09 4.78
CA ILE A 138 8.05 2.60 5.80
C ILE A 138 7.31 1.35 5.32
N LYS A 139 6.80 1.34 4.09
CA LYS A 139 6.11 0.20 3.49
C LYS A 139 7.00 -1.06 3.49
N GLU A 140 8.25 -0.95 3.08
CA GLU A 140 9.19 -2.09 3.10
C GLU A 140 9.38 -2.64 4.52
N GLY A 141 9.53 -1.76 5.53
CA GLY A 141 9.62 -2.17 6.94
C GLY A 141 8.33 -2.86 7.43
N VAL A 142 7.17 -2.32 7.08
CA VAL A 142 5.87 -2.93 7.43
C VAL A 142 5.71 -4.30 6.75
N PHE A 143 6.11 -4.45 5.49
CA PHE A 143 6.02 -5.71 4.78
C PHE A 143 6.96 -6.74 5.37
N LEU A 144 8.19 -6.37 5.69
CA LEU A 144 9.14 -7.24 6.41
C LEU A 144 8.54 -7.73 7.73
N SER A 145 7.97 -6.83 8.53
CA SER A 145 7.34 -7.19 9.80
C SER A 145 6.17 -8.15 9.61
N ARG A 146 5.31 -7.91 8.62
CA ARG A 146 4.19 -8.79 8.29
C ARG A 146 4.65 -10.16 7.79
N ASP A 147 5.72 -10.21 7.00
CA ASP A 147 6.32 -11.47 6.55
C ASP A 147 6.84 -12.27 7.75
N LEU A 148 7.60 -11.64 8.65
CA LEU A 148 8.14 -12.31 9.84
C LEU A 148 7.02 -12.84 10.75
N VAL A 149 5.97 -12.06 11.01
CA VAL A 149 4.83 -12.50 11.85
C VAL A 149 4.04 -13.63 11.19
N SER A 150 4.03 -13.71 9.86
CA SER A 150 3.29 -14.72 9.10
C SER A 150 4.07 -16.02 8.90
N GLU A 151 5.36 -16.06 9.25
CA GLU A 151 6.17 -17.27 9.16
C GLU A 151 5.81 -18.25 10.28
N PRO A 152 5.71 -19.55 9.97
CA PRO A 152 5.47 -20.57 10.99
C PRO A 152 6.74 -20.82 11.85
N PRO A 153 6.58 -21.27 13.12
CA PRO A 153 7.69 -21.38 14.08
C PRO A 153 8.78 -22.38 13.68
N ASN A 154 8.45 -23.41 12.89
CA ASN A 154 9.43 -24.33 12.32
C ASN A 154 10.34 -23.70 11.27
N VAL A 155 9.93 -22.54 10.69
CA VAL A 155 10.73 -21.76 9.74
C VAL A 155 11.38 -20.58 10.43
N LEU A 156 10.62 -19.79 11.21
CA LEU A 156 11.11 -18.62 11.93
C LEU A 156 11.28 -18.94 13.42
N ASN A 157 12.33 -19.66 13.74
CA ASN A 157 12.79 -19.87 15.12
C ASN A 157 13.76 -18.74 15.54
N PRO A 158 14.18 -18.63 16.82
CA PRO A 158 15.06 -17.58 17.31
C PRO A 158 16.35 -17.40 16.49
N LYS A 159 16.98 -18.50 16.06
CA LYS A 159 18.19 -18.46 15.24
C LYS A 159 17.93 -17.82 13.87
N ARG A 160 16.87 -18.25 13.19
CA ARG A 160 16.49 -17.69 11.89
C ARG A 160 16.05 -16.23 12.00
N TYR A 161 15.33 -15.88 13.06
CA TYR A 161 14.97 -14.50 13.32
C TYR A 161 16.20 -13.60 13.44
N THR A 162 17.24 -14.01 14.17
CA THR A 162 18.49 -13.24 14.29
C THR A 162 19.23 -13.11 12.95
N GLU A 163 19.18 -14.13 12.08
CA GLU A 163 19.73 -14.06 10.73
C GLU A 163 19.00 -13.01 9.86
N GLU A 164 17.65 -12.93 9.95
CA GLU A 164 16.88 -11.92 9.23
C GLU A 164 17.18 -10.50 9.75
N ILE A 165 17.24 -10.31 11.06
CA ILE A 165 17.60 -9.00 11.66
C ILE A 165 19.03 -8.59 11.27
N LYS A 166 19.99 -9.53 11.21
CA LYS A 166 21.35 -9.25 10.77
C LYS A 166 21.43 -8.66 9.36
N LYS A 167 20.49 -9.00 8.48
CA LYS A 167 20.45 -8.41 7.12
C LYS A 167 20.23 -6.91 7.14
N LEU A 168 19.64 -6.36 8.18
CA LEU A 168 19.39 -4.92 8.33
C LEU A 168 20.70 -4.10 8.47
N THR A 169 21.82 -4.75 8.78
CA THR A 169 23.15 -4.09 8.75
C THR A 169 23.48 -3.49 7.38
N LYS A 170 22.95 -4.09 6.30
CA LYS A 170 23.11 -3.56 4.93
C LYS A 170 22.41 -2.20 4.74
N LEU A 171 21.49 -1.85 5.63
CA LEU A 171 20.78 -0.56 5.65
C LEU A 171 21.46 0.46 6.58
N GLY A 172 22.66 0.14 7.08
CA GLY A 172 23.42 1.01 7.99
C GLY A 172 23.05 0.86 9.47
N LEU A 173 22.20 -0.11 9.83
CA LEU A 173 21.86 -0.35 11.22
C LEU A 173 22.97 -1.12 11.95
N LYS A 174 23.31 -0.70 13.17
CA LYS A 174 24.20 -1.44 14.05
C LYS A 174 23.41 -2.53 14.75
N VAL A 175 23.75 -3.78 14.47
CA VAL A 175 23.04 -4.96 15.03
C VAL A 175 24.03 -5.76 15.86
N GLU A 176 23.67 -6.02 17.13
CA GLU A 176 24.37 -6.96 18.03
C GLU A 176 23.45 -8.14 18.34
N ILE A 177 23.98 -9.37 18.22
CA ILE A 177 23.25 -10.60 18.53
C ILE A 177 23.88 -11.22 19.75
N LEU A 178 23.09 -11.43 20.78
CA LEU A 178 23.48 -12.08 22.00
C LEU A 178 23.15 -13.59 21.93
N ASN A 179 24.15 -14.43 22.04
CA ASN A 179 23.96 -15.87 22.14
C ASN A 179 23.58 -16.29 23.57
N GLU A 180 23.22 -17.57 23.76
CA GLU A 180 22.80 -18.11 25.07
C GLU A 180 23.81 -17.84 26.19
N ALA A 181 25.13 -18.01 25.92
CA ALA A 181 26.17 -17.77 26.91
C ALA A 181 26.21 -16.32 27.37
N LYS A 182 26.06 -15.37 26.44
CA LYS A 182 25.98 -13.93 26.78
C LYS A 182 24.68 -13.59 27.54
N LEU A 183 23.53 -14.17 27.12
CA LEU A 183 22.26 -14.02 27.81
C LEU A 183 22.29 -14.53 29.24
N LYS A 184 22.91 -15.70 29.48
CA LYS A 184 23.14 -16.25 30.84
C LYS A 184 23.99 -15.33 31.72
N LYS A 185 25.10 -14.78 31.16
CA LYS A 185 25.94 -13.81 31.87
C LYS A 185 25.20 -12.52 32.25
N LEU A 186 24.22 -12.13 31.45
CA LEU A 186 23.35 -10.94 31.68
C LEU A 186 22.15 -11.26 32.60
N GLY A 187 21.99 -12.49 33.07
CA GLY A 187 20.85 -12.86 33.93
C GLY A 187 19.49 -12.93 33.21
N MET A 188 19.48 -13.03 31.88
CA MET A 188 18.24 -12.99 31.06
C MET A 188 17.60 -14.39 30.96
N TYR A 189 17.39 -15.07 32.11
CA TYR A 189 16.92 -16.45 32.16
C TYR A 189 15.48 -16.61 31.65
N SER A 190 14.59 -15.65 31.88
CA SER A 190 13.21 -15.71 31.38
C SER A 190 13.15 -15.77 29.85
N LEU A 191 14.04 -15.00 29.18
CA LEU A 191 14.14 -15.02 27.72
C LEU A 191 14.63 -16.39 27.21
N LEU A 192 15.59 -16.99 27.92
CA LEU A 192 16.10 -18.32 27.58
C LEU A 192 15.04 -19.42 27.75
N GLY A 193 14.18 -19.30 28.79
CA GLY A 193 13.10 -20.25 29.03
C GLY A 193 12.00 -20.21 27.96
N VAL A 194 11.80 -19.07 27.28
CA VAL A 194 10.82 -18.94 26.18
C VAL A 194 11.39 -19.45 24.84
N GLY A 195 12.71 -19.40 24.69
CA GLY A 195 13.38 -19.73 23.43
C GLY A 195 13.80 -21.19 23.25
N GLN A 196 13.47 -22.08 24.22
CA GLN A 196 13.77 -23.51 24.17
C GLN A 196 12.76 -24.31 23.38
#